data_1e98ec7ceda4241395bc98e7b3b57da1
#
_entry.id   1e98ec7ceda4241395bc98e7b3b57da1
#
_cell.length_a   1.000
_cell.length_b   1.000
_cell.length_c   1.000
_cell.angle_alpha   90.00
_cell.angle_beta   90.00
_cell.angle_gamma   90.00
#
_symmetry.space_group_name_H-M   'P 1'
#
loop_
_entity.id
_entity.type
_entity.pdbx_description
1 polymer ?
#
loop_
_entity_poly.entity_id
_entity_poly.type
_entity_poly.pdbx_seq_one_letter_code
_entity_poly.pdbx_strand_id
1 'polypeptide(L)'
;MNSYKKGNKLVGVDVGGTFTDVFVLDQDTGDISISKVASTKGDQSIGFINGIEKGAKYFNEINTVVHGTTVGTNALLERKGAKTGIITTKGFRDVLEMRRRDRPTTWGLWGMFEPVVPRNMRLEVSERTLADGTISTPVNLEEVKAAAKALLELGCDAVCIFFINGFANLKNERLAAKAVREIWPSPYVTSATEILPEIREFERCSTATLNAYLQPVVANYLDRLKKGLLDRGTMSDVLLVQSNGGLMDVELAAQFPVRTALSGPAAGVKAAQYIGAEAGFANLITCDMGGTSFDVSLINKGESTLAAQTEIDFGMVVRTPMVEISTIGAGGGSIAHIDQGGLLAVGPESAGSDPGPVSYGLGNDRPTVTDANLLLEIGRAHV
;
A
#
# COMPACT_ATOMS: atom_id res chain seq x y z
N MET A 1 25.01 13.38 -29.27
CA MET A 1 24.34 12.55 -28.25
C MET A 1 25.29 12.52 -27.05
N ASN A 2 25.02 13.35 -26.04
CA ASN A 2 25.76 13.26 -24.78
C ASN A 2 25.33 11.97 -24.07
N SER A 3 26.22 10.99 -24.01
CA SER A 3 26.05 9.86 -23.12
C SER A 3 26.18 10.41 -21.68
N TYR A 4 25.05 10.70 -21.05
CA TYR A 4 25.06 10.92 -19.60
C TYR A 4 25.58 9.62 -18.98
N LYS A 5 26.74 9.72 -18.32
CA LYS A 5 27.29 8.61 -17.54
C LYS A 5 26.24 8.32 -16.46
N LYS A 6 25.61 7.13 -16.49
CA LYS A 6 24.78 6.69 -15.35
C LYS A 6 25.63 6.79 -14.09
N GLY A 7 25.08 7.31 -13.03
CA GLY A 7 25.73 7.34 -11.74
C GLY A 7 26.09 5.91 -11.25
N ASN A 8 26.85 5.81 -10.20
CA ASN A 8 27.31 4.54 -9.62
C ASN A 8 26.65 4.22 -8.26
N LYS A 9 25.74 5.07 -7.79
CA LYS A 9 25.08 4.90 -6.48
C LYS A 9 23.71 4.26 -6.60
N LEU A 10 23.49 3.23 -5.77
CA LEU A 10 22.16 2.68 -5.49
C LEU A 10 21.63 3.30 -4.21
N VAL A 11 20.38 3.75 -4.25
CA VAL A 11 19.72 4.39 -3.11
C VAL A 11 18.49 3.60 -2.74
N GLY A 12 18.40 3.13 -1.50
CA GLY A 12 17.20 2.57 -0.90
C GLY A 12 16.53 3.62 -0.03
N VAL A 13 15.22 3.81 -0.19
CA VAL A 13 14.44 4.75 0.64
C VAL A 13 13.24 4.05 1.20
N ASP A 14 13.12 4.04 2.51
CA ASP A 14 11.90 3.60 3.21
C ASP A 14 11.22 4.80 3.85
N VAL A 15 10.02 5.13 3.37
CA VAL A 15 9.23 6.23 3.89
C VAL A 15 8.16 5.68 4.83
N GLY A 16 8.46 5.71 6.11
CA GLY A 16 7.52 5.37 7.17
C GLY A 16 6.64 6.56 7.60
N GLY A 17 5.69 6.31 8.49
CA GLY A 17 4.81 7.35 9.04
C GLY A 17 5.51 8.39 9.91
N THR A 18 6.64 8.03 10.53
CA THR A 18 7.39 8.85 11.49
C THR A 18 8.73 9.32 10.93
N PHE A 19 9.50 8.39 10.38
CA PHE A 19 10.83 8.65 9.83
C PHE A 19 10.94 8.10 8.41
N THR A 20 11.83 8.72 7.65
CA THR A 20 12.30 8.25 6.36
C THR A 20 13.75 7.81 6.51
N ASP A 21 14.01 6.55 6.25
CA ASP A 21 15.32 5.93 6.29
C ASP A 21 15.89 5.84 4.87
N VAL A 22 17.17 6.21 4.72
CA VAL A 22 17.86 6.20 3.42
C VAL A 22 19.16 5.44 3.55
N PHE A 23 19.35 4.50 2.66
CA PHE A 23 20.54 3.70 2.48
C PHE A 23 21.16 4.03 1.12
N VAL A 24 22.44 4.32 1.08
CA VAL A 24 23.19 4.59 -0.15
C VAL A 24 24.38 3.65 -0.25
N LEU A 25 24.47 2.94 -1.36
CA LEU A 25 25.60 2.08 -1.72
C LEU A 25 26.34 2.66 -2.92
N ASP A 26 27.62 2.96 -2.77
CA ASP A 26 28.50 3.23 -3.88
C ASP A 26 28.98 1.90 -4.47
N GLN A 27 28.61 1.63 -5.73
CA GLN A 27 28.91 0.34 -6.38
C GLN A 27 30.39 0.19 -6.79
N ASP A 28 31.12 1.28 -6.89
CA ASP A 28 32.55 1.25 -7.27
C ASP A 28 33.44 0.98 -6.06
N THR A 29 33.13 1.58 -4.92
CA THR A 29 33.95 1.46 -3.69
C THR A 29 33.39 0.42 -2.71
N GLY A 30 32.09 0.10 -2.78
CA GLY A 30 31.38 -0.70 -1.78
C GLY A 30 31.03 0.09 -0.51
N ASP A 31 31.26 1.38 -0.48
CA ASP A 31 30.95 2.23 0.67
C ASP A 31 29.44 2.35 0.89
N ILE A 32 29.06 2.29 2.15
CA ILE A 32 27.66 2.40 2.58
C ILE A 32 27.49 3.65 3.44
N SER A 33 26.46 4.42 3.17
CA SER A 33 25.99 5.48 4.06
C SER A 33 24.52 5.30 4.41
N ILE A 34 24.17 5.61 5.65
CA ILE A 34 22.81 5.53 6.17
C ILE A 34 22.43 6.91 6.71
N SER A 35 21.24 7.38 6.35
CA SER A 35 20.69 8.60 6.91
C SER A 35 19.23 8.40 7.32
N LYS A 36 18.80 9.16 8.30
CA LYS A 36 17.44 9.18 8.81
C LYS A 36 16.97 10.61 8.93
N VAL A 37 15.75 10.87 8.46
CA VAL A 37 15.09 12.19 8.54
C VAL A 37 13.66 11.99 9.02
N ALA A 38 13.07 13.01 9.63
CA ALA A 38 11.65 12.97 9.97
C ALA A 38 10.80 12.94 8.69
N SER A 39 9.78 12.08 8.64
CA SER A 39 8.81 12.07 7.56
C SER A 39 7.93 13.31 7.63
N THR A 40 7.60 13.88 6.48
CA THR A 40 6.77 15.08 6.40
C THR A 40 5.29 14.70 6.37
N LYS A 41 4.55 15.03 7.42
CA LYS A 41 3.09 14.86 7.46
C LYS A 41 2.47 15.71 6.34
N GLY A 42 1.60 15.10 5.54
CA GLY A 42 0.89 15.76 4.43
C GLY A 42 1.54 15.61 3.05
N ASP A 43 2.87 15.60 2.94
CA ASP A 43 3.56 15.27 1.69
C ASP A 43 4.84 14.46 1.95
N GLN A 44 4.72 13.15 1.86
CA GLN A 44 5.83 12.22 2.09
C GLN A 44 6.94 12.34 1.02
N SER A 45 6.66 12.95 -0.14
CA SER A 45 7.68 13.17 -1.18
C SER A 45 8.79 14.13 -0.71
N ILE A 46 8.47 15.05 0.20
CA ILE A 46 9.44 15.96 0.80
C ILE A 46 10.45 15.19 1.67
N GLY A 47 9.96 14.32 2.55
CA GLY A 47 10.79 13.46 3.39
C GLY A 47 11.72 12.55 2.56
N PHE A 48 11.16 11.97 1.46
CA PHE A 48 11.92 11.18 0.51
C PHE A 48 13.11 11.96 -0.08
N ILE A 49 12.85 13.14 -0.63
CA ILE A 49 13.89 13.98 -1.25
C ILE A 49 14.90 14.45 -0.21
N ASN A 50 14.47 14.94 0.95
CA ASN A 50 15.36 15.40 2.01
C ASN A 50 16.25 14.27 2.56
N GLY A 51 15.70 13.06 2.63
CA GLY A 51 16.45 11.87 3.03
C GLY A 51 17.58 11.56 2.04
N ILE A 52 17.27 11.57 0.74
CA ILE A 52 18.28 11.36 -0.32
C ILE A 52 19.33 12.48 -0.28
N GLU A 53 18.93 13.73 -0.13
CA GLU A 53 19.83 14.90 -0.05
C GLU A 53 20.81 14.78 1.11
N LYS A 54 20.36 14.23 2.24
CA LYS A 54 21.22 13.98 3.40
C LYS A 54 22.14 12.77 3.22
N GLY A 55 21.68 11.72 2.53
CA GLY A 55 22.43 10.47 2.36
C GLY A 55 23.33 10.45 1.14
N ALA A 56 22.84 10.93 0.00
CA ALA A 56 23.58 11.00 -1.27
C ALA A 56 24.10 12.42 -1.49
N LYS A 57 25.41 12.60 -1.40
CA LYS A 57 26.06 13.91 -1.52
C LYS A 57 25.74 14.63 -2.84
N TYR A 58 25.54 13.88 -3.94
CA TYR A 58 25.22 14.41 -5.26
C TYR A 58 24.17 13.56 -5.97
N PHE A 59 23.09 14.18 -6.43
CA PHE A 59 21.98 13.52 -7.11
C PHE A 59 22.35 12.94 -8.48
N ASN A 60 23.27 13.57 -9.20
CA ASN A 60 23.75 13.11 -10.51
C ASN A 60 24.59 11.81 -10.45
N GLU A 61 25.02 11.39 -9.26
CA GLU A 61 25.71 10.11 -9.03
C GLU A 61 24.74 8.94 -8.79
N ILE A 62 23.44 9.21 -8.64
CA ILE A 62 22.44 8.18 -8.39
C ILE A 62 22.10 7.48 -9.70
N ASN A 63 22.23 6.16 -9.71
CA ASN A 63 21.83 5.30 -10.81
C ASN A 63 20.40 4.83 -10.67
N THR A 64 20.06 4.28 -9.51
CA THR A 64 18.76 3.68 -9.25
C THR A 64 18.32 4.02 -7.83
N VAL A 65 17.03 4.32 -7.69
CA VAL A 65 16.37 4.47 -6.38
C VAL A 65 15.37 3.34 -6.21
N VAL A 66 15.51 2.57 -5.13
CA VAL A 66 14.52 1.56 -4.71
C VAL A 66 13.74 2.13 -3.54
N HIS A 67 12.42 2.13 -3.66
CA HIS A 67 11.54 2.81 -2.71
C HIS A 67 10.46 1.89 -2.13
N GLY A 68 10.45 1.74 -0.81
CA GLY A 68 9.33 1.24 -0.02
C GLY A 68 8.40 2.41 0.36
N THR A 69 7.10 2.26 0.19
CA THR A 69 6.14 3.35 0.45
C THR A 69 4.96 2.89 1.31
N THR A 70 4.55 3.73 2.25
CA THR A 70 3.34 3.52 3.05
C THR A 70 2.14 4.34 2.55
N VAL A 71 2.29 5.11 1.45
CA VAL A 71 1.24 6.00 0.94
C VAL A 71 -0.05 5.25 0.65
N GLY A 72 0.04 4.13 -0.07
CA GLY A 72 -1.13 3.31 -0.38
C GLY A 72 -1.79 2.72 0.88
N THR A 73 -0.99 2.14 1.76
CA THR A 73 -1.48 1.56 3.02
C THR A 73 -2.15 2.61 3.90
N ASN A 74 -1.52 3.77 4.07
CA ASN A 74 -2.07 4.87 4.87
C ASN A 74 -3.37 5.41 4.25
N ALA A 75 -3.45 5.55 2.93
CA ALA A 75 -4.67 5.99 2.24
C ALA A 75 -5.84 5.01 2.46
N LEU A 76 -5.57 3.71 2.57
CA LEU A 76 -6.57 2.69 2.90
C LEU A 76 -7.01 2.79 4.37
N LEU A 77 -6.06 2.80 5.30
CA LEU A 77 -6.33 2.80 6.74
C LEU A 77 -7.01 4.09 7.21
N GLU A 78 -6.57 5.24 6.68
CA GLU A 78 -7.16 6.56 7.00
C GLU A 78 -8.40 6.88 6.15
N ARG A 79 -8.79 6.00 5.23
CA ARG A 79 -9.89 6.18 4.28
C ARG A 79 -9.79 7.47 3.46
N LYS A 80 -8.57 7.83 3.06
CA LYS A 80 -8.22 9.03 2.29
C LYS A 80 -7.85 8.74 0.83
N GLY A 81 -8.52 7.78 0.22
CA GLY A 81 -8.37 7.51 -1.22
C GLY A 81 -9.24 8.42 -2.08
N ALA A 82 -9.23 8.18 -3.37
CA ALA A 82 -10.01 8.92 -4.34
C ALA A 82 -11.52 8.62 -4.24
N LYS A 83 -12.35 9.58 -4.58
CA LYS A 83 -13.78 9.34 -4.74
C LYS A 83 -14.00 8.43 -5.94
N THR A 84 -14.42 7.21 -5.67
CA THR A 84 -14.43 6.12 -6.65
C THR A 84 -15.85 5.65 -6.94
N GLY A 85 -16.14 5.37 -8.22
CA GLY A 85 -17.36 4.73 -8.64
C GLY A 85 -17.15 3.27 -9.07
N ILE A 86 -18.22 2.49 -9.10
CA ILE A 86 -18.22 1.12 -9.64
C ILE A 86 -19.29 1.01 -10.74
N ILE A 87 -18.93 0.39 -11.86
CA ILE A 87 -19.87 -0.07 -12.89
C ILE A 87 -19.86 -1.60 -12.85
N THR A 88 -21.02 -2.21 -12.61
CA THR A 88 -21.15 -3.63 -12.38
C THR A 88 -22.33 -4.26 -13.11
N THR A 89 -22.35 -5.59 -13.18
CA THR A 89 -23.47 -6.40 -13.69
C THR A 89 -24.77 -6.09 -12.94
N LYS A 90 -25.86 -5.92 -13.65
CA LYS A 90 -27.20 -5.71 -13.08
C LYS A 90 -27.58 -6.83 -12.08
N GLY A 91 -28.02 -6.43 -10.89
CA GLY A 91 -28.35 -7.32 -9.76
C GLY A 91 -27.15 -7.64 -8.86
N PHE A 92 -25.95 -7.08 -9.07
CA PHE A 92 -24.72 -7.41 -8.33
C PHE A 92 -24.00 -6.22 -7.69
N ARG A 93 -24.65 -5.07 -7.58
CA ARG A 93 -24.00 -3.87 -7.00
C ARG A 93 -23.65 -4.00 -5.51
N ASP A 94 -24.26 -4.95 -4.82
CA ASP A 94 -24.05 -5.12 -3.39
C ASP A 94 -22.96 -6.16 -3.03
N VAL A 95 -22.24 -6.71 -4.03
CA VAL A 95 -21.14 -7.67 -3.81
C VAL A 95 -20.09 -7.11 -2.84
N LEU A 96 -19.70 -5.84 -3.01
CA LEU A 96 -18.69 -5.21 -2.16
C LEU A 96 -19.14 -5.08 -0.70
N GLU A 97 -20.44 -4.89 -0.46
CA GLU A 97 -21.01 -4.73 0.88
C GLU A 97 -21.36 -6.06 1.54
N MET A 98 -21.83 -7.03 0.74
CA MET A 98 -22.18 -8.36 1.22
C MET A 98 -20.95 -9.17 1.66
N ARG A 99 -19.82 -8.96 1.00
CA ARG A 99 -18.54 -9.64 1.30
C ARG A 99 -18.70 -11.16 1.41
N ARG A 100 -18.04 -11.78 2.39
CA ARG A 100 -18.20 -13.21 2.76
C ARG A 100 -19.12 -13.41 3.96
N ARG A 101 -19.87 -12.37 4.39
CA ARG A 101 -20.73 -12.36 5.58
C ARG A 101 -19.97 -12.63 6.88
N ASP A 102 -18.70 -12.40 6.88
CA ASP A 102 -17.84 -12.41 8.05
C ASP A 102 -18.19 -11.24 8.99
N ARG A 103 -17.82 -11.38 10.25
CA ARG A 103 -18.09 -10.38 11.30
C ARG A 103 -16.79 -9.82 11.83
N PRO A 104 -16.73 -8.52 12.19
CA PRO A 104 -15.54 -7.92 12.76
C PRO A 104 -15.20 -8.48 14.13
N THR A 105 -16.18 -9.02 14.85
CA THR A 105 -16.02 -9.67 16.16
C THR A 105 -16.75 -11.00 16.20
N THR A 106 -16.17 -11.97 16.91
CA THR A 106 -16.76 -13.31 17.05
C THR A 106 -18.12 -13.29 17.76
N TRP A 107 -18.30 -12.38 18.70
CA TRP A 107 -19.49 -12.25 19.54
C TRP A 107 -20.15 -10.88 19.40
N GLY A 108 -21.47 -10.87 19.49
CA GLY A 108 -22.27 -9.65 19.42
C GLY A 108 -22.85 -9.37 18.04
N LEU A 109 -23.74 -8.35 17.97
CA LEU A 109 -24.35 -7.83 16.74
C LEU A 109 -23.66 -6.54 16.25
N TRP A 110 -22.55 -6.18 16.88
CA TRP A 110 -21.83 -4.94 16.65
C TRP A 110 -20.81 -5.07 15.53
N GLY A 111 -20.61 -4.00 14.82
CA GLY A 111 -19.64 -3.88 13.74
C GLY A 111 -20.34 -3.83 12.39
N MET A 112 -20.37 -2.63 11.85
CA MET A 112 -20.78 -2.38 10.47
C MET A 112 -19.53 -2.26 9.60
N PHE A 113 -19.59 -2.87 8.44
CA PHE A 113 -18.61 -2.61 7.40
C PHE A 113 -19.04 -1.36 6.62
N GLU A 114 -18.14 -0.42 6.48
CA GLU A 114 -18.33 0.72 5.61
C GLU A 114 -17.47 0.55 4.35
N PRO A 115 -18.08 0.26 3.19
CA PRO A 115 -17.36 0.11 1.95
C PRO A 115 -16.67 1.41 1.53
N VAL A 116 -15.50 1.32 0.90
CA VAL A 116 -14.78 2.50 0.34
C VAL A 116 -15.54 3.18 -0.80
N VAL A 117 -16.49 2.48 -1.41
CA VAL A 117 -17.41 3.05 -2.41
C VAL A 117 -18.83 2.93 -1.88
N PRO A 118 -19.53 4.04 -1.57
CA PRO A 118 -20.89 4.00 -1.09
C PRO A 118 -21.88 3.48 -2.16
N ARG A 119 -23.00 2.94 -1.72
CA ARG A 119 -23.96 2.24 -2.58
C ARG A 119 -24.50 3.06 -3.75
N ASN A 120 -24.69 4.36 -3.58
CA ASN A 120 -25.17 5.27 -4.63
C ASN A 120 -24.12 5.54 -5.73
N MET A 121 -22.86 5.16 -5.54
CA MET A 121 -21.78 5.23 -6.53
C MET A 121 -21.47 3.87 -7.16
N ARG A 122 -22.32 2.86 -6.95
CA ARG A 122 -22.22 1.54 -7.59
C ARG A 122 -23.38 1.43 -8.58
N LEU A 123 -23.08 1.62 -9.85
CA LEU A 123 -24.08 1.65 -10.92
C LEU A 123 -24.09 0.33 -11.69
N GLU A 124 -25.28 -0.07 -12.11
CA GLU A 124 -25.52 -1.35 -12.75
C GLU A 124 -25.75 -1.16 -14.25
N VAL A 125 -25.27 -2.12 -15.05
CA VAL A 125 -25.47 -2.15 -16.50
C VAL A 125 -25.90 -3.53 -16.95
N SER A 126 -26.64 -3.57 -18.04
CA SER A 126 -27.11 -4.81 -18.67
C SER A 126 -25.95 -5.51 -19.36
N GLU A 127 -25.51 -6.60 -18.77
CA GLU A 127 -24.56 -7.58 -19.30
C GLU A 127 -24.69 -8.89 -18.53
N ARG A 128 -24.27 -10.01 -19.12
CA ARG A 128 -24.18 -11.27 -18.41
C ARG A 128 -23.20 -12.23 -19.08
N THR A 129 -22.16 -12.59 -18.33
CA THR A 129 -21.27 -13.71 -18.62
C THR A 129 -21.61 -14.86 -17.68
N LEU A 130 -21.78 -16.07 -18.19
CA LEU A 130 -22.03 -17.29 -17.41
C LEU A 130 -20.72 -17.88 -16.90
N ALA A 131 -20.81 -18.84 -15.96
CA ALA A 131 -19.64 -19.45 -15.34
C ALA A 131 -18.77 -20.25 -16.33
N ASP A 132 -19.35 -20.75 -17.41
CA ASP A 132 -18.66 -21.44 -18.51
C ASP A 132 -18.02 -20.48 -19.53
N GLY A 133 -18.13 -19.18 -19.33
CA GLY A 133 -17.63 -18.14 -20.23
C GLY A 133 -18.57 -17.77 -21.37
N THR A 134 -19.76 -18.39 -21.47
CA THR A 134 -20.76 -18.01 -22.44
C THR A 134 -21.31 -16.60 -22.13
N ILE A 135 -21.35 -15.73 -23.12
CA ILE A 135 -21.97 -14.42 -23.01
C ILE A 135 -23.46 -14.57 -23.29
N SER A 136 -24.25 -14.66 -22.22
CA SER A 136 -25.71 -14.72 -22.28
C SER A 136 -26.31 -13.37 -22.68
N THR A 137 -25.71 -12.27 -22.21
CA THR A 137 -26.13 -10.91 -22.56
C THR A 137 -24.87 -10.09 -22.88
N PRO A 138 -24.70 -9.64 -24.13
CA PRO A 138 -23.65 -8.69 -24.47
C PRO A 138 -23.77 -7.40 -23.65
N VAL A 139 -22.64 -6.78 -23.29
CA VAL A 139 -22.65 -5.52 -22.57
C VAL A 139 -23.33 -4.41 -23.34
N ASN A 140 -24.23 -3.68 -22.69
CA ASN A 140 -24.86 -2.49 -23.26
C ASN A 140 -23.95 -1.27 -23.08
N LEU A 141 -23.25 -0.88 -24.16
CA LEU A 141 -22.28 0.22 -24.10
C LEU A 141 -22.91 1.59 -23.87
N GLU A 142 -24.16 1.80 -24.25
CA GLU A 142 -24.87 3.07 -23.97
C GLU A 142 -25.17 3.18 -22.47
N GLU A 143 -25.59 2.10 -21.82
CA GLU A 143 -25.75 2.07 -20.38
C GLU A 143 -24.41 2.29 -19.65
N VAL A 144 -23.31 1.68 -20.14
CA VAL A 144 -21.97 1.87 -19.60
C VAL A 144 -21.54 3.34 -19.66
N LYS A 145 -21.72 3.99 -20.84
CA LYS A 145 -21.39 5.42 -21.00
C LYS A 145 -22.27 6.32 -20.14
N ALA A 146 -23.56 6.00 -20.02
CA ALA A 146 -24.48 6.73 -19.15
C ALA A 146 -24.09 6.60 -17.68
N ALA A 147 -23.76 5.38 -17.23
CA ALA A 147 -23.27 5.14 -15.87
C ALA A 147 -21.96 5.90 -15.58
N ALA A 148 -21.01 5.88 -16.52
CA ALA A 148 -19.76 6.61 -16.38
C ALA A 148 -19.99 8.13 -16.26
N LYS A 149 -20.87 8.71 -17.08
CA LYS A 149 -21.23 10.13 -16.98
C LYS A 149 -21.88 10.47 -15.64
N ALA A 150 -22.81 9.63 -15.17
CA ALA A 150 -23.46 9.82 -13.87
C ALA A 150 -22.44 9.77 -12.71
N LEU A 151 -21.44 8.90 -12.78
CA LEU A 151 -20.36 8.85 -11.78
C LEU A 151 -19.49 10.12 -11.83
N LEU A 152 -19.21 10.65 -13.02
CA LEU A 152 -18.51 11.94 -13.17
C LEU A 152 -19.33 13.10 -12.58
N GLU A 153 -20.64 13.14 -12.83
CA GLU A 153 -21.55 14.13 -12.25
C GLU A 153 -21.61 14.02 -10.71
N LEU A 154 -21.48 12.82 -10.18
CA LEU A 154 -21.33 12.59 -8.74
C LEU A 154 -19.95 13.00 -8.21
N GLY A 155 -19.03 13.43 -9.05
CA GLY A 155 -17.68 13.87 -8.71
C GLY A 155 -16.71 12.74 -8.41
N CYS A 156 -16.86 11.57 -9.05
CA CYS A 156 -15.89 10.50 -8.94
C CYS A 156 -14.62 10.83 -9.73
N ASP A 157 -13.45 10.64 -9.09
CA ASP A 157 -12.13 10.82 -9.68
C ASP A 157 -11.66 9.56 -10.42
N ALA A 158 -12.09 8.39 -9.93
CA ALA A 158 -11.72 7.08 -10.45
C ALA A 158 -12.94 6.17 -10.60
N VAL A 159 -12.84 5.17 -11.47
CA VAL A 159 -13.90 4.20 -11.70
C VAL A 159 -13.34 2.77 -11.81
N CYS A 160 -14.03 1.83 -11.18
CA CYS A 160 -13.81 0.40 -11.29
C CYS A 160 -14.91 -0.25 -12.14
N ILE A 161 -14.55 -1.01 -13.16
CA ILE A 161 -15.46 -1.88 -13.90
C ILE A 161 -15.28 -3.30 -13.40
N PHE A 162 -16.36 -3.87 -12.88
CA PHE A 162 -16.39 -5.20 -12.32
C PHE A 162 -17.63 -5.96 -12.80
N PHE A 163 -17.44 -7.01 -13.60
CA PHE A 163 -18.53 -7.84 -14.08
C PHE A 163 -18.47 -9.26 -13.51
N ILE A 164 -19.63 -9.82 -13.19
CA ILE A 164 -19.74 -11.20 -12.70
C ILE A 164 -19.24 -12.17 -13.78
N ASN A 165 -18.44 -13.15 -13.34
CA ASN A 165 -17.77 -14.13 -14.21
C ASN A 165 -16.90 -13.52 -15.32
N GLY A 166 -16.54 -12.22 -15.23
CA GLY A 166 -15.63 -11.57 -16.19
C GLY A 166 -14.30 -12.30 -16.38
N PHE A 167 -13.82 -13.05 -15.36
CA PHE A 167 -12.62 -13.88 -15.45
C PHE A 167 -12.76 -15.05 -16.45
N ALA A 168 -13.98 -15.59 -16.65
CA ALA A 168 -14.24 -16.69 -17.56
C ALA A 168 -14.30 -16.22 -19.03
N ASN A 169 -14.71 -14.97 -19.26
CA ASN A 169 -14.69 -14.32 -20.56
C ASN A 169 -14.55 -12.81 -20.43
N LEU A 170 -13.38 -12.30 -20.82
CA LEU A 170 -12.97 -10.91 -20.64
C LEU A 170 -13.69 -9.91 -21.59
N LYS A 171 -14.45 -10.39 -22.58
CA LYS A 171 -14.94 -9.55 -23.69
C LYS A 171 -15.84 -8.41 -23.23
N ASN A 172 -16.88 -8.71 -22.39
CA ASN A 172 -17.80 -7.69 -21.92
C ASN A 172 -17.09 -6.62 -21.10
N GLU A 173 -16.24 -7.03 -20.16
CA GLU A 173 -15.54 -6.09 -19.28
C GLU A 173 -14.52 -5.25 -20.03
N ARG A 174 -13.78 -5.83 -21.00
CA ARG A 174 -12.86 -5.10 -21.87
C ARG A 174 -13.56 -4.06 -22.75
N LEU A 175 -14.72 -4.41 -23.31
CA LEU A 175 -15.51 -3.47 -24.10
C LEU A 175 -16.02 -2.31 -23.24
N ALA A 176 -16.51 -2.60 -22.05
CA ALA A 176 -16.95 -1.58 -21.10
C ALA A 176 -15.78 -0.68 -20.67
N ALA A 177 -14.64 -1.24 -20.30
CA ALA A 177 -13.46 -0.49 -19.91
C ALA A 177 -12.98 0.44 -21.04
N LYS A 178 -12.97 -0.06 -22.29
CA LYS A 178 -12.63 0.77 -23.45
C LYS A 178 -13.62 1.93 -23.62
N ALA A 179 -14.92 1.67 -23.56
CA ALA A 179 -15.95 2.70 -23.70
C ALA A 179 -15.89 3.77 -22.60
N VAL A 180 -15.55 3.36 -21.37
CA VAL A 180 -15.34 4.31 -20.27
C VAL A 180 -14.08 5.13 -20.49
N ARG A 181 -12.95 4.53 -20.87
CA ARG A 181 -11.69 5.24 -21.16
C ARG A 181 -11.82 6.29 -22.27
N GLU A 182 -12.76 6.12 -23.19
CA GLU A 182 -13.04 7.11 -24.26
C GLU A 182 -13.66 8.42 -23.72
N ILE A 183 -14.33 8.39 -22.59
CA ILE A 183 -15.08 9.53 -22.03
C ILE A 183 -14.59 9.97 -20.64
N TRP A 184 -13.82 9.12 -19.94
CA TRP A 184 -13.30 9.46 -18.61
C TRP A 184 -12.14 10.45 -18.73
N PRO A 185 -12.12 11.55 -17.97
CA PRO A 185 -11.17 12.65 -18.18
C PRO A 185 -9.75 12.33 -17.69
N SER A 186 -9.55 11.21 -17.01
CA SER A 186 -8.27 10.80 -16.43
C SER A 186 -7.95 9.33 -16.74
N PRO A 187 -6.71 8.86 -16.55
CA PRO A 187 -6.34 7.47 -16.76
C PRO A 187 -6.88 6.50 -15.68
N TYR A 188 -7.59 6.99 -14.66
CA TYR A 188 -8.00 6.24 -13.48
C TYR A 188 -9.25 5.38 -13.73
N VAL A 189 -9.12 4.46 -14.68
CA VAL A 189 -10.14 3.48 -15.07
C VAL A 189 -9.59 2.08 -14.87
N THR A 190 -10.04 1.42 -13.81
CA THR A 190 -9.63 0.04 -13.46
C THR A 190 -10.64 -0.97 -14.00
N SER A 191 -10.17 -1.99 -14.72
CA SER A 191 -10.93 -3.20 -15.03
C SER A 191 -10.55 -4.30 -14.04
N ALA A 192 -11.52 -4.94 -13.42
CA ALA A 192 -11.26 -5.96 -12.41
C ALA A 192 -10.49 -7.16 -12.96
N THR A 193 -10.70 -7.52 -14.22
CA THR A 193 -9.99 -8.61 -14.89
C THR A 193 -8.56 -8.25 -15.31
N GLU A 194 -8.20 -6.97 -15.39
CA GLU A 194 -6.81 -6.53 -15.57
C GLU A 194 -6.02 -6.63 -14.26
N ILE A 195 -6.69 -6.48 -13.13
CA ILE A 195 -6.07 -6.57 -11.80
C ILE A 195 -5.98 -8.02 -11.33
N LEU A 196 -7.10 -8.75 -11.37
CA LEU A 196 -7.26 -10.09 -10.82
C LEU A 196 -8.21 -10.93 -11.69
N PRO A 197 -7.70 -11.65 -12.73
CA PRO A 197 -8.51 -12.49 -13.60
C PRO A 197 -8.79 -13.87 -12.97
N GLU A 198 -9.33 -13.90 -11.74
CA GLU A 198 -9.59 -15.10 -10.98
C GLU A 198 -11.07 -15.26 -10.65
N ILE A 199 -11.46 -16.50 -10.29
CA ILE A 199 -12.74 -16.80 -9.64
C ILE A 199 -12.83 -16.04 -8.31
N ARG A 200 -14.02 -15.95 -7.71
CA ARG A 200 -14.36 -15.25 -6.46
C ARG A 200 -14.65 -13.76 -6.69
N GLU A 201 -15.94 -13.52 -6.81
CA GLU A 201 -16.48 -12.19 -7.12
C GLU A 201 -16.16 -11.13 -6.09
N PHE A 202 -16.19 -11.47 -4.78
CA PHE A 202 -15.93 -10.48 -3.73
C PHE A 202 -14.46 -10.03 -3.73
N GLU A 203 -13.53 -10.97 -3.69
CA GLU A 203 -12.08 -10.66 -3.66
C GLU A 203 -11.66 -9.90 -4.92
N ARG A 204 -12.22 -10.23 -6.08
CA ARG A 204 -11.95 -9.53 -7.34
C ARG A 204 -12.53 -8.12 -7.32
N CYS A 205 -13.79 -7.97 -6.86
CA CYS A 205 -14.43 -6.66 -6.71
C CYS A 205 -13.67 -5.78 -5.71
N SER A 206 -13.34 -6.32 -4.52
CA SER A 206 -12.61 -5.60 -3.48
C SER A 206 -11.24 -5.15 -3.99
N THR A 207 -10.43 -6.06 -4.50
CA THR A 207 -9.06 -5.75 -4.97
C THR A 207 -9.06 -4.70 -6.08
N ALA A 208 -9.93 -4.84 -7.08
CA ALA A 208 -10.03 -3.89 -8.18
C ALA A 208 -10.56 -2.52 -7.72
N THR A 209 -11.53 -2.51 -6.81
CA THR A 209 -12.06 -1.27 -6.23
C THR A 209 -10.99 -0.54 -5.42
N LEU A 210 -10.23 -1.25 -4.59
CA LEU A 210 -9.12 -0.68 -3.83
C LEU A 210 -8.02 -0.17 -4.76
N ASN A 211 -7.75 -0.85 -5.88
CA ASN A 211 -6.84 -0.34 -6.89
C ASN A 211 -7.30 1.01 -7.45
N ALA A 212 -8.56 1.11 -7.91
CA ALA A 212 -9.12 2.36 -8.43
C ALA A 212 -9.10 3.48 -7.36
N TYR A 213 -9.41 3.13 -6.11
CA TYR A 213 -9.39 4.03 -4.97
C TYR A 213 -8.01 4.62 -4.67
N LEU A 214 -6.95 3.85 -4.92
CA LEU A 214 -5.56 4.24 -4.68
C LEU A 214 -4.92 4.96 -5.88
N GLN A 215 -5.38 4.71 -7.11
CA GLN A 215 -4.71 5.20 -8.33
C GLN A 215 -4.39 6.70 -8.31
N PRO A 216 -5.34 7.63 -8.06
CA PRO A 216 -5.03 9.05 -8.07
C PRO A 216 -4.04 9.46 -6.97
N VAL A 217 -4.15 8.87 -5.79
CA VAL A 217 -3.32 9.19 -4.62
C VAL A 217 -1.87 8.79 -4.87
N VAL A 218 -1.67 7.54 -5.31
CA VAL A 218 -0.33 6.99 -5.55
C VAL A 218 0.30 7.61 -6.79
N ALA A 219 -0.46 7.79 -7.88
CA ALA A 219 0.05 8.44 -9.09
C ALA A 219 0.54 9.86 -8.81
N ASN A 220 -0.24 10.69 -8.12
CA ASN A 220 0.15 12.05 -7.73
C ASN A 220 1.39 12.07 -6.83
N TYR A 221 1.53 11.11 -5.93
CA TYR A 221 2.73 10.95 -5.11
C TYR A 221 3.95 10.64 -5.96
N LEU A 222 3.85 9.65 -6.85
CA LEU A 222 4.94 9.22 -7.72
C LEU A 222 5.38 10.31 -8.70
N ASP A 223 4.42 11.10 -9.21
CA ASP A 223 4.72 12.26 -10.06
C ASP A 223 5.52 13.33 -9.31
N ARG A 224 5.18 13.59 -8.03
CA ARG A 224 5.97 14.50 -7.18
C ARG A 224 7.38 13.97 -6.91
N LEU A 225 7.54 12.66 -6.69
CA LEU A 225 8.86 12.04 -6.54
C LEU A 225 9.73 12.23 -7.80
N LYS A 226 9.18 11.86 -8.96
CA LYS A 226 9.87 12.03 -10.25
C LYS A 226 10.29 13.47 -10.49
N LYS A 227 9.37 14.40 -10.28
CA LYS A 227 9.65 15.84 -10.43
C LYS A 227 10.72 16.30 -9.46
N GLY A 228 10.64 15.91 -8.18
CA GLY A 228 11.62 16.28 -7.16
C GLY A 228 13.03 15.79 -7.47
N LEU A 229 13.16 14.59 -8.05
CA LEU A 229 14.43 14.04 -8.52
C LEU A 229 14.95 14.78 -9.76
N LEU A 230 14.07 15.02 -10.74
CA LEU A 230 14.41 15.72 -11.97
C LEU A 230 14.88 17.16 -11.70
N ASP A 231 14.18 17.89 -10.83
CA ASP A 231 14.53 19.27 -10.43
C ASP A 231 15.92 19.34 -9.77
N ARG A 232 16.43 18.21 -9.25
CA ARG A 232 17.79 18.07 -8.66
C ARG A 232 18.81 17.48 -9.62
N GLY A 233 18.46 17.33 -10.88
CA GLY A 233 19.36 16.94 -11.94
C GLY A 233 19.66 15.44 -12.03
N THR A 234 18.82 14.57 -11.44
CA THR A 234 18.94 13.13 -11.66
C THR A 234 17.81 12.59 -12.54
N MET A 235 18.17 11.65 -13.41
CA MET A 235 17.26 10.87 -14.24
C MET A 235 17.30 9.39 -13.83
N SER A 236 17.49 9.14 -12.55
CA SER A 236 17.58 7.79 -11.99
C SER A 236 16.31 6.99 -12.24
N ASP A 237 16.46 5.69 -12.49
CA ASP A 237 15.34 4.76 -12.47
C ASP A 237 14.79 4.66 -11.03
N VAL A 238 13.49 4.87 -10.87
CA VAL A 238 12.82 4.68 -9.58
C VAL A 238 12.02 3.38 -9.63
N LEU A 239 12.36 2.47 -8.73
CA LEU A 239 11.71 1.18 -8.59
C LEU A 239 10.95 1.14 -7.24
N LEU A 240 9.70 0.71 -7.29
CA LEU A 240 8.86 0.53 -6.09
C LEU A 240 8.92 -0.93 -5.64
N VAL A 241 9.03 -1.12 -4.33
CA VAL A 241 8.87 -2.45 -3.74
C VAL A 241 7.40 -2.84 -3.78
N GLN A 242 7.12 -4.07 -4.23
CA GLN A 242 5.79 -4.66 -4.21
C GLN A 242 5.52 -5.38 -2.89
N SER A 243 4.25 -5.62 -2.61
CA SER A 243 3.77 -6.40 -1.46
C SER A 243 4.35 -7.82 -1.37
N ASN A 244 4.78 -8.40 -2.50
CA ASN A 244 5.43 -9.72 -2.55
C ASN A 244 6.96 -9.65 -2.42
N GLY A 245 7.52 -8.46 -2.21
CA GLY A 245 8.97 -8.22 -2.14
C GLY A 245 9.67 -8.10 -3.49
N GLY A 246 8.94 -8.15 -4.62
CA GLY A 246 9.47 -7.83 -5.95
C GLY A 246 9.58 -6.33 -6.20
N LEU A 247 10.09 -5.96 -7.36
CA LEU A 247 10.22 -4.55 -7.79
C LEU A 247 9.33 -4.29 -9.00
N MET A 248 8.88 -3.04 -9.16
CA MET A 248 8.16 -2.55 -10.33
C MET A 248 8.54 -1.10 -10.60
N ASP A 249 8.42 -0.68 -11.85
CA ASP A 249 8.63 0.72 -12.22
C ASP A 249 7.47 1.63 -11.75
N VAL A 250 7.70 2.93 -11.85
CA VAL A 250 6.75 3.96 -11.38
C VAL A 250 5.45 3.91 -12.18
N GLU A 251 5.51 3.67 -13.48
CA GLU A 251 4.37 3.60 -14.37
C GLU A 251 3.45 2.44 -13.99
N LEU A 252 4.03 1.27 -13.74
CA LEU A 252 3.30 0.08 -13.31
C LEU A 252 2.72 0.29 -11.89
N ALA A 253 3.47 0.94 -11.00
CA ALA A 253 2.99 1.27 -9.66
C ALA A 253 1.80 2.25 -9.67
N ALA A 254 1.81 3.24 -10.55
CA ALA A 254 0.69 4.15 -10.75
C ALA A 254 -0.55 3.44 -11.33
N GLN A 255 -0.36 2.42 -12.16
CA GLN A 255 -1.44 1.63 -12.74
C GLN A 255 -1.99 0.58 -11.76
N PHE A 256 -1.11 -0.06 -10.98
CA PHE A 256 -1.44 -1.14 -10.04
C PHE A 256 -1.04 -0.81 -8.60
N PRO A 257 -1.47 0.33 -8.03
CA PRO A 257 -1.06 0.76 -6.70
C PRO A 257 -1.43 -0.22 -5.59
N VAL A 258 -2.44 -1.05 -5.78
CA VAL A 258 -2.81 -2.09 -4.81
C VAL A 258 -1.66 -3.06 -4.52
N ARG A 259 -0.70 -3.21 -5.44
CA ARG A 259 0.51 -4.04 -5.26
C ARG A 259 1.58 -3.39 -4.40
N THR A 260 1.41 -2.12 -3.99
CA THR A 260 2.33 -1.43 -3.06
C THR A 260 1.86 -1.49 -1.60
N ALA A 261 0.68 -2.06 -1.34
CA ALA A 261 0.19 -2.21 0.02
C ALA A 261 1.15 -3.05 0.86
N LEU A 262 1.55 -2.57 2.05
CA LEU A 262 2.53 -3.21 2.94
C LEU A 262 3.92 -3.43 2.32
N SER A 263 4.33 -2.60 1.36
CA SER A 263 5.63 -2.75 0.66
C SER A 263 6.84 -2.49 1.55
N GLY A 264 6.75 -1.57 2.52
CA GLY A 264 7.81 -1.31 3.51
C GLY A 264 8.15 -2.55 4.32
N PRO A 265 7.19 -3.13 5.07
CA PRO A 265 7.40 -4.39 5.80
C PRO A 265 7.88 -5.54 4.90
N ALA A 266 7.36 -5.67 3.67
CA ALA A 266 7.81 -6.69 2.72
C ALA A 266 9.29 -6.52 2.33
N ALA A 267 9.76 -5.27 2.16
CA ALA A 267 11.17 -4.97 1.93
C ALA A 267 12.04 -5.39 3.13
N GLY A 268 11.58 -5.11 4.36
CA GLY A 268 12.26 -5.52 5.60
C GLY A 268 12.43 -7.04 5.69
N VAL A 269 11.39 -7.81 5.36
CA VAL A 269 11.46 -9.28 5.32
C VAL A 269 12.47 -9.76 4.27
N LYS A 270 12.53 -9.14 3.08
CA LYS A 270 13.51 -9.48 2.05
C LYS A 270 14.94 -9.14 2.47
N ALA A 271 15.15 -8.03 3.17
CA ALA A 271 16.44 -7.69 3.74
C ALA A 271 16.88 -8.70 4.80
N ALA A 272 15.98 -9.09 5.71
CA ALA A 272 16.24 -10.11 6.71
C ALA A 272 16.53 -11.49 6.08
N GLN A 273 15.84 -11.85 4.99
CA GLN A 273 16.10 -13.07 4.23
C GLN A 273 17.53 -13.08 3.66
N TYR A 274 17.96 -11.97 3.08
CA TYR A 274 19.33 -11.82 2.53
C TYR A 274 20.39 -11.91 3.64
N ILE A 275 20.24 -11.12 4.70
CA ILE A 275 21.18 -11.10 5.84
C ILE A 275 21.25 -12.47 6.51
N GLY A 276 20.11 -13.15 6.67
CA GLY A 276 20.04 -14.48 7.25
C GLY A 276 20.79 -15.52 6.41
N ALA A 277 20.65 -15.46 5.09
CA ALA A 277 21.37 -16.33 4.18
C ALA A 277 22.88 -16.15 4.26
N GLU A 278 23.38 -14.90 4.28
CA GLU A 278 24.80 -14.57 4.47
C GLU A 278 25.32 -15.03 5.84
N ALA A 279 24.48 -14.99 6.87
CA ALA A 279 24.82 -15.45 8.22
C ALA A 279 24.68 -16.98 8.40
N GLY A 280 24.22 -17.70 7.37
CA GLY A 280 24.06 -19.16 7.39
C GLY A 280 22.77 -19.65 8.06
N PHE A 281 21.77 -18.80 8.24
CA PHE A 281 20.48 -19.14 8.81
C PHE A 281 19.39 -19.21 7.75
N ALA A 282 18.83 -20.41 7.51
CA ALA A 282 17.76 -20.62 6.56
C ALA A 282 16.35 -20.47 7.16
N ASN A 283 16.23 -20.48 8.49
CA ASN A 283 14.95 -20.37 9.19
C ASN A 283 15.02 -19.20 10.16
N LEU A 284 14.14 -18.21 9.98
CA LEU A 284 14.15 -16.97 10.74
C LEU A 284 12.72 -16.55 11.10
N ILE A 285 12.62 -15.85 12.21
CA ILE A 285 11.48 -15.01 12.55
C ILE A 285 11.96 -13.56 12.42
N THR A 286 11.34 -12.81 11.52
CA THR A 286 11.63 -11.37 11.40
C THR A 286 10.77 -10.59 12.37
N CYS A 287 11.34 -9.59 12.99
CA CYS A 287 10.67 -8.73 13.97
C CYS A 287 11.02 -7.27 13.64
N ASP A 288 10.04 -6.51 13.20
CA ASP A 288 10.18 -5.07 12.93
C ASP A 288 9.28 -4.28 13.88
N MET A 289 9.89 -3.58 14.83
CA MET A 289 9.17 -2.73 15.78
C MET A 289 9.23 -1.27 15.35
N GLY A 290 8.15 -0.79 14.75
CA GLY A 290 7.93 0.62 14.48
C GLY A 290 7.42 1.40 15.70
N GLY A 291 7.04 2.66 15.49
CA GLY A 291 6.45 3.49 16.53
C GLY A 291 5.06 3.05 16.97
N THR A 292 4.27 2.48 16.05
CA THR A 292 2.84 2.15 16.25
C THR A 292 2.53 0.66 16.17
N SER A 293 3.35 -0.12 15.47
CA SER A 293 3.12 -1.54 15.22
C SER A 293 4.39 -2.36 15.35
N PHE A 294 4.19 -3.66 15.50
CA PHE A 294 5.23 -4.66 15.50
C PHE A 294 4.89 -5.71 14.43
N ASP A 295 5.71 -5.76 13.38
CA ASP A 295 5.51 -6.62 12.24
C ASP A 295 6.37 -7.87 12.33
N VAL A 296 5.73 -9.04 12.20
CA VAL A 296 6.38 -10.35 12.31
C VAL A 296 6.15 -11.15 11.03
N SER A 297 7.19 -11.76 10.50
CA SER A 297 7.10 -12.68 9.37
C SER A 297 8.01 -13.89 9.57
N LEU A 298 7.72 -14.96 8.82
CA LEU A 298 8.48 -16.20 8.85
C LEU A 298 9.27 -16.38 7.55
N ILE A 299 10.53 -16.76 7.70
CA ILE A 299 11.38 -17.25 6.62
C ILE A 299 11.65 -18.73 6.90
N ASN A 300 11.25 -19.60 5.99
CA ASN A 300 11.38 -21.03 6.11
C ASN A 300 12.22 -21.56 4.95
N LYS A 301 13.32 -22.26 5.25
CA LYS A 301 14.28 -22.79 4.26
C LYS A 301 14.80 -21.73 3.28
N GLY A 302 15.03 -20.51 3.78
CA GLY A 302 15.53 -19.41 2.97
C GLY A 302 14.46 -18.67 2.15
N GLU A 303 13.16 -19.04 2.27
CA GLU A 303 12.07 -18.42 1.53
C GLU A 303 11.06 -17.75 2.46
N SER A 304 10.67 -16.51 2.13
CA SER A 304 9.59 -15.82 2.83
C SER A 304 8.23 -16.42 2.47
N THR A 305 7.38 -16.63 3.46
CA THR A 305 6.00 -17.12 3.23
C THR A 305 5.18 -16.09 2.47
N LEU A 306 4.41 -16.54 1.48
CA LEU A 306 3.49 -15.69 0.72
C LEU A 306 2.05 -16.05 1.04
N ALA A 307 1.25 -15.05 1.39
CA ALA A 307 -0.20 -15.15 1.46
C ALA A 307 -0.81 -14.82 0.09
N ALA A 308 -1.82 -15.58 -0.32
CA ALA A 308 -2.55 -15.33 -1.57
C ALA A 308 -3.43 -14.08 -1.49
N GLN A 309 -3.82 -13.68 -0.30
CA GLN A 309 -4.63 -12.49 -0.01
C GLN A 309 -4.35 -12.00 1.41
N THR A 310 -4.58 -10.71 1.64
CA THR A 310 -4.48 -10.09 2.96
C THR A 310 -5.68 -9.16 3.16
N GLU A 311 -6.16 -9.07 4.38
CA GLU A 311 -7.13 -8.07 4.80
C GLU A 311 -6.36 -6.90 5.41
N ILE A 312 -6.44 -5.73 4.78
CA ILE A 312 -5.73 -4.52 5.23
C ILE A 312 -6.45 -3.89 6.43
N ASP A 313 -7.77 -3.88 6.37
CA ASP A 313 -8.70 -3.51 7.44
C ASP A 313 -9.97 -4.33 7.22
N PHE A 314 -10.82 -4.43 8.24
CA PHE A 314 -12.03 -5.27 8.17
C PHE A 314 -12.84 -5.02 6.89
N GLY A 315 -12.96 -6.07 6.08
CA GLY A 315 -13.65 -6.05 4.79
C GLY A 315 -12.87 -5.42 3.62
N MET A 316 -11.64 -4.94 3.82
CA MET A 316 -10.75 -4.46 2.76
C MET A 316 -9.80 -5.58 2.33
N VAL A 317 -10.29 -6.50 1.54
CA VAL A 317 -9.51 -7.65 1.06
C VAL A 317 -8.73 -7.28 -0.20
N VAL A 318 -7.42 -7.46 -0.14
CA VAL A 318 -6.50 -7.39 -1.28
C VAL A 318 -6.05 -8.81 -1.61
N ARG A 319 -6.44 -9.31 -2.78
CA ARG A 319 -6.04 -10.61 -3.29
C ARG A 319 -4.97 -10.44 -4.36
N THR A 320 -3.75 -10.27 -3.89
CA THR A 320 -2.51 -10.32 -4.68
C THR A 320 -1.47 -11.09 -3.85
N PRO A 321 -0.52 -11.80 -4.45
CA PRO A 321 0.55 -12.41 -3.67
C PRO A 321 1.27 -11.36 -2.82
N MET A 322 1.33 -11.57 -1.52
CA MET A 322 1.94 -10.66 -0.56
C MET A 322 2.83 -11.45 0.40
N VAL A 323 3.92 -10.85 0.88
CA VAL A 323 4.67 -11.44 1.98
C VAL A 323 3.72 -11.55 3.18
N GLU A 324 3.67 -12.73 3.79
CA GLU A 324 2.83 -12.96 4.97
C GLU A 324 3.43 -12.26 6.17
N ILE A 325 2.75 -11.22 6.64
CA ILE A 325 3.16 -10.38 7.75
C ILE A 325 2.01 -10.31 8.75
N SER A 326 2.32 -10.65 10.00
CA SER A 326 1.39 -10.49 11.11
C SER A 326 1.73 -9.20 11.85
N THR A 327 0.83 -8.23 11.81
CA THR A 327 0.99 -6.95 12.49
C THR A 327 0.32 -6.98 13.85
N ILE A 328 1.07 -6.67 14.90
CA ILE A 328 0.58 -6.48 16.25
C ILE A 328 0.51 -4.97 16.52
N GLY A 329 -0.63 -4.47 16.95
CA GLY A 329 -0.85 -3.05 17.28
C GLY A 329 -0.18 -2.61 18.59
N ALA A 330 1.10 -2.94 18.77
CA ALA A 330 1.89 -2.60 19.93
C ALA A 330 3.31 -2.25 19.49
N GLY A 331 3.55 -0.98 19.16
CA GLY A 331 4.86 -0.46 18.78
C GLY A 331 5.56 0.29 19.90
N GLY A 332 6.71 0.88 19.58
CA GLY A 332 7.52 1.64 20.55
C GLY A 332 6.80 2.82 21.19
N GLY A 333 5.86 3.47 20.47
CA GLY A 333 5.04 4.56 21.01
C GLY A 333 3.79 4.12 21.77
N SER A 334 3.52 2.81 21.89
CA SER A 334 2.36 2.32 22.64
C SER A 334 2.45 2.70 24.10
N ILE A 335 1.37 3.32 24.61
CA ILE A 335 1.31 3.88 25.95
C ILE A 335 1.01 2.77 26.96
N ALA A 336 1.81 2.71 28.01
CA ALA A 336 1.57 1.84 29.16
C ALA A 336 0.61 2.51 30.14
N HIS A 337 -0.38 1.75 30.62
CA HIS A 337 -1.38 2.23 31.58
C HIS A 337 -1.86 1.09 32.47
N ILE A 338 -2.52 1.45 33.55
CA ILE A 338 -3.21 0.46 34.39
C ILE A 338 -4.67 0.40 33.92
N ASP A 339 -5.13 -0.80 33.58
CA ASP A 339 -6.50 -1.02 33.14
C ASP A 339 -7.51 -0.98 34.28
N GLN A 340 -8.80 -1.11 33.98
CA GLN A 340 -9.88 -1.11 34.97
C GLN A 340 -9.81 -2.29 35.98
N GLY A 341 -9.08 -3.35 35.63
CA GLY A 341 -8.84 -4.52 36.49
C GLY A 341 -7.60 -4.37 37.38
N GLY A 342 -6.85 -3.25 37.26
CA GLY A 342 -5.62 -3.02 38.01
C GLY A 342 -4.39 -3.70 37.39
N LEU A 343 -4.46 -4.19 36.15
CA LEU A 343 -3.35 -4.82 35.45
C LEU A 343 -2.62 -3.83 34.55
N LEU A 344 -1.31 -4.03 34.38
CA LEU A 344 -0.53 -3.27 33.41
C LEU A 344 -0.94 -3.68 32.01
N ALA A 345 -1.43 -2.73 31.23
CA ALA A 345 -1.75 -2.86 29.82
C ALA A 345 -0.86 -1.93 28.97
N VAL A 346 -0.58 -2.32 27.72
CA VAL A 346 0.20 -1.55 26.75
C VAL A 346 -0.60 -1.40 25.47
N GLY A 347 -0.83 -0.15 25.04
CA GLY A 347 -1.71 0.14 23.90
C GLY A 347 -3.18 -0.09 24.25
N PRO A 348 -4.11 -0.03 23.28
CA PRO A 348 -3.85 0.23 21.85
C PRO A 348 -3.47 1.69 21.53
N GLU A 349 -3.57 2.61 22.49
CA GLU A 349 -3.22 4.01 22.31
C GLU A 349 -1.72 4.19 22.13
N SER A 350 -1.33 5.03 21.17
CA SER A 350 0.07 5.36 20.88
C SER A 350 0.32 6.85 21.00
N ALA A 351 1.47 7.21 21.56
CA ALA A 351 1.94 8.59 21.63
C ALA A 351 2.34 9.15 20.25
N GLY A 352 2.41 8.31 19.22
CA GLY A 352 2.82 8.70 17.89
C GLY A 352 4.27 9.22 17.83
N SER A 353 4.51 10.17 16.92
CA SER A 353 5.81 10.85 16.79
C SER A 353 5.84 12.23 17.44
N ASP A 354 4.67 12.79 17.72
CA ASP A 354 4.46 14.12 18.30
C ASP A 354 3.21 14.04 19.20
N PRO A 355 3.37 14.20 20.54
CA PRO A 355 4.60 14.47 21.28
C PRO A 355 5.58 13.28 21.36
N GLY A 356 5.19 12.05 20.97
CA GLY A 356 6.04 10.88 21.01
C GLY A 356 6.29 10.35 22.42
N PRO A 357 7.25 9.42 22.61
CA PRO A 357 7.72 8.95 23.89
C PRO A 357 8.14 10.07 24.84
N VAL A 358 8.06 9.85 26.15
CA VAL A 358 8.51 10.81 27.17
C VAL A 358 9.99 11.17 26.97
N SER A 359 10.80 10.19 26.59
CA SER A 359 12.23 10.33 26.31
C SER A 359 12.56 11.28 25.16
N TYR A 360 11.60 11.63 24.31
CA TYR A 360 11.82 12.63 23.25
C TYR A 360 11.82 14.08 23.77
N GLY A 361 11.31 14.32 25.00
CA GLY A 361 11.31 15.63 25.60
C GLY A 361 10.34 16.64 24.98
N LEU A 362 9.35 16.15 24.21
CA LEU A 362 8.37 16.99 23.49
C LEU A 362 7.06 17.21 24.25
N GLY A 363 7.04 16.92 25.57
CA GLY A 363 5.93 17.24 26.46
C GLY A 363 4.93 16.10 26.71
N ASN A 364 5.21 14.88 26.29
CA ASN A 364 4.46 13.70 26.73
C ASN A 364 4.82 13.35 28.18
N ASP A 365 3.83 12.99 29.00
CA ASP A 365 3.97 12.54 30.40
C ASP A 365 3.56 11.07 30.61
N ARG A 366 3.07 10.40 29.56
CA ARG A 366 2.63 9.02 29.63
C ARG A 366 3.72 8.07 29.10
N PRO A 367 4.19 7.09 29.94
CA PRO A 367 5.28 6.22 29.55
C PRO A 367 4.89 5.31 28.36
N THR A 368 5.85 5.06 27.48
CA THR A 368 5.70 4.19 26.32
C THR A 368 6.68 3.02 26.37
N VAL A 369 6.52 2.07 25.43
CA VAL A 369 7.48 0.97 25.25
C VAL A 369 8.88 1.49 24.95
N THR A 370 9.03 2.56 24.17
CA THR A 370 10.33 3.20 23.89
C THR A 370 10.99 3.70 25.17
N ASP A 371 10.23 4.30 26.08
CA ASP A 371 10.77 4.77 27.37
C ASP A 371 11.26 3.63 28.23
N ALA A 372 10.51 2.52 28.28
CA ALA A 372 10.93 1.31 28.97
C ALA A 372 12.20 0.70 28.33
N ASN A 373 12.28 0.62 27.01
CA ASN A 373 13.45 0.11 26.31
C ASN A 373 14.68 0.98 26.56
N LEU A 374 14.53 2.31 26.63
CA LEU A 374 15.62 3.22 26.96
C LEU A 374 16.17 2.96 28.36
N LEU A 375 15.28 2.83 29.36
CA LEU A 375 15.66 2.56 30.76
C LEU A 375 16.32 1.19 30.95
N LEU A 376 15.89 0.20 30.14
CA LEU A 376 16.39 -1.17 30.18
C LEU A 376 17.60 -1.38 29.26
N GLU A 377 18.06 -0.36 28.58
CA GLU A 377 19.14 -0.42 27.58
C GLU A 377 18.88 -1.46 26.48
N ILE A 378 17.59 -1.70 26.11
CA ILE A 378 17.18 -2.61 25.05
C ILE A 378 17.19 -1.87 23.72
N GLY A 379 18.10 -2.26 22.84
CA GLY A 379 18.22 -1.67 21.50
C GLY A 379 18.87 -0.27 21.54
N ARG A 380 18.84 0.41 20.38
CA ARG A 380 19.25 1.82 20.29
C ARG A 380 18.01 2.71 20.35
N ALA A 381 17.79 3.40 21.45
CA ALA A 381 16.89 4.53 21.47
C ALA A 381 17.55 5.65 20.62
N HIS A 382 16.93 6.03 19.54
CA HIS A 382 17.30 7.24 18.81
C HIS A 382 16.65 8.42 19.55
N VAL A 383 17.39 9.08 20.39
CA VAL A 383 17.05 10.36 21.02
C VAL A 383 17.56 11.47 20.11
#